data_b75207eaa40cca996d88257e4d0b8fb1
#
_entry.id   b75207eaa40cca996d88257e4d0b8fb1
#
_cell.length_a   1.000
_cell.length_b   1.000
_cell.length_c   1.000
_cell.angle_alpha   90.00
_cell.angle_beta   90.00
_cell.angle_gamma   90.00
#
_symmetry.space_group_name_H-M   'P 1'
#
loop_
_entity.id
_entity.type
_entity.pdbx_description
1 polymer ?
#
loop_
_entity_poly.entity_id
_entity_poly.type
_entity_poly.pdbx_seq_one_letter_code
_entity_poly.pdbx_strand_id
1 'polypeptide(L)'
;QEQLISKDIPFLQKTLPVKFKAKLLKGRNNYLCPKRLARAMESSNTLFETEEQLNLEKIFLWSKRTVDGTRSDINFAINENVWDSVCSERGICTNKSCGGDDTKCFYQKAKKELVDSDIIVVNHHLFFTLFDGVSDDKDGFLYKNDFIIFDEAHTVESVATDHIAPRVSREMLKYHLLKLYNQQKKKGFLLTLPSLHIQMIIENLLELNREFFFRLRDN
;
A
#
# COMPACT_ATOMS: atom_id res chain seq x y z
N GLN A 1 8.26 -5.18 -15.02
CA GLN A 1 7.16 -6.11 -14.72
C GLN A 1 5.97 -5.88 -15.65
N GLU A 2 5.54 -4.64 -15.86
CA GLU A 2 4.43 -4.33 -16.77
C GLU A 2 4.76 -4.69 -18.21
N GLN A 3 5.98 -4.45 -18.69
CA GLN A 3 6.43 -4.89 -19.99
C GLN A 3 6.33 -6.42 -20.14
N LEU A 4 6.79 -7.17 -19.15
CA LEU A 4 6.72 -8.63 -19.15
C LEU A 4 5.28 -9.11 -19.33
N ILE A 5 4.32 -8.54 -18.59
CA ILE A 5 2.90 -8.91 -18.66
C ILE A 5 2.23 -8.41 -19.95
N SER A 6 2.58 -7.21 -20.44
CA SER A 6 1.88 -6.60 -21.58
C SER A 6 2.42 -6.99 -22.94
N LYS A 7 3.69 -7.41 -23.02
CA LYS A 7 4.37 -7.73 -24.29
C LYS A 7 4.93 -9.15 -24.32
N ASP A 8 5.81 -9.48 -23.39
CA ASP A 8 6.63 -10.69 -23.48
C ASP A 8 5.81 -11.95 -23.23
N ILE A 9 4.99 -11.97 -22.20
CA ILE A 9 4.10 -13.10 -21.90
C ILE A 9 3.06 -13.33 -23.01
N PRO A 10 2.33 -12.33 -23.53
CA PRO A 10 1.44 -12.53 -24.67
C PRO A 10 2.13 -13.04 -25.94
N PHE A 11 3.38 -12.64 -26.17
CA PHE A 11 4.19 -13.17 -27.25
C PHE A 11 4.50 -14.67 -27.03
N LEU A 12 4.93 -15.04 -25.83
CA LEU A 12 5.21 -16.44 -25.49
C LEU A 12 3.95 -17.30 -25.56
N GLN A 13 2.81 -16.82 -25.11
CA GLN A 13 1.52 -17.53 -25.19
C GLN A 13 1.08 -17.82 -26.63
N LYS A 14 1.50 -16.98 -27.60
CA LYS A 14 1.23 -17.20 -29.03
C LYS A 14 2.24 -18.14 -29.68
N THR A 15 3.46 -18.18 -29.19
CA THR A 15 4.58 -18.90 -29.83
C THR A 15 4.76 -20.31 -29.26
N LEU A 16 4.48 -20.49 -27.98
CA LEU A 16 4.65 -21.78 -27.31
C LEU A 16 3.42 -22.68 -27.53
N PRO A 17 3.62 -23.99 -27.69
CA PRO A 17 2.51 -24.97 -27.84
C PRO A 17 1.77 -25.24 -26.54
N VAL A 18 2.16 -24.58 -25.44
CA VAL A 18 1.60 -24.77 -24.09
C VAL A 18 0.74 -23.58 -23.72
N LYS A 19 -0.45 -23.84 -23.21
CA LYS A 19 -1.32 -22.79 -22.65
C LYS A 19 -0.99 -22.60 -21.18
N PHE A 20 -0.72 -21.39 -20.78
CA PHE A 20 -0.48 -21.01 -19.40
C PHE A 20 -1.11 -19.64 -19.09
N LYS A 21 -1.43 -19.44 -17.82
CA LYS A 21 -1.98 -18.17 -17.29
C LYS A 21 -0.89 -17.46 -16.50
N ALA A 22 -0.67 -16.20 -16.81
CA ALA A 22 0.26 -15.37 -16.04
C ALA A 22 -0.45 -14.15 -15.47
N LYS A 23 -0.14 -13.81 -14.23
CA LYS A 23 -0.70 -12.67 -13.53
C LYS A 23 0.39 -11.86 -12.83
N LEU A 24 0.19 -10.54 -12.80
CA LEU A 24 1.01 -9.60 -12.05
C LEU A 24 0.29 -9.24 -10.75
N LEU A 25 0.94 -9.44 -9.62
CA LEU A 25 0.51 -8.87 -8.36
C LEU A 25 1.43 -7.69 -7.99
N LYS A 26 0.83 -6.56 -7.74
CA LYS A 26 1.52 -5.36 -7.22
C LYS A 26 1.40 -5.30 -5.71
N GLY A 27 2.28 -4.52 -5.08
CA GLY A 27 2.17 -4.23 -3.66
C GLY A 27 0.80 -3.62 -3.33
N ARG A 28 0.29 -3.92 -2.15
CA ARG A 28 -1.06 -3.53 -1.70
C ARG A 28 -1.36 -2.04 -1.87
N ASN A 29 -0.40 -1.18 -1.60
CA ASN A 29 -0.51 0.27 -1.74
C ASN A 29 -0.66 0.78 -3.19
N ASN A 30 -0.49 -0.10 -4.19
CA ASN A 30 -0.80 0.22 -5.58
C ASN A 30 -2.28 0.06 -5.94
N TYR A 31 -3.10 -0.45 -5.03
CA TYR A 31 -4.53 -0.66 -5.27
C TYR A 31 -5.37 0.33 -4.49
N LEU A 32 -6.37 0.90 -5.14
CA LEU A 32 -7.39 1.72 -4.50
C LEU A 32 -8.19 0.90 -3.48
N CYS A 33 -8.48 1.49 -2.33
CA CYS A 33 -9.44 0.96 -1.38
C CYS A 33 -10.77 1.75 -1.47
N PRO A 34 -11.86 1.18 -2.01
CA PRO A 34 -13.14 1.89 -2.14
C PRO A 34 -13.68 2.43 -0.82
N LYS A 35 -13.45 1.70 0.29
CA LYS A 35 -13.89 2.12 1.63
C LYS A 35 -13.10 3.32 2.15
N ARG A 36 -11.76 3.33 1.94
CA ARG A 36 -10.94 4.49 2.34
C ARG A 36 -11.25 5.69 1.46
N LEU A 37 -11.50 5.48 0.17
CA LEU A 37 -11.94 6.54 -0.73
C LEU A 37 -13.26 7.18 -0.26
N ALA A 38 -14.27 6.37 0.09
CA ALA A 38 -15.53 6.89 0.60
C ALA A 38 -15.33 7.74 1.86
N ARG A 39 -14.53 7.26 2.83
CA ARG A 39 -14.20 8.02 4.04
C ARG A 39 -13.42 9.30 3.74
N ALA A 40 -12.48 9.26 2.81
CA ALA A 40 -11.72 10.44 2.41
C ALA A 40 -12.63 11.50 1.76
N MET A 41 -13.60 11.08 0.97
CA MET A 41 -14.62 11.97 0.38
C MET A 41 -15.52 12.60 1.45
N GLU A 42 -15.98 11.84 2.44
CA GLU A 42 -16.79 12.35 3.57
C GLU A 42 -16.04 13.40 4.40
N SER A 43 -14.74 13.22 4.57
CA SER A 43 -13.88 14.08 5.38
C SER A 43 -13.02 15.05 4.55
N SER A 44 -13.35 15.26 3.29
CA SER A 44 -12.50 16.01 2.34
C SER A 44 -12.14 17.42 2.82
N ASN A 45 -13.10 18.14 3.37
CA ASN A 45 -12.92 19.52 3.84
C ASN A 45 -12.01 19.64 5.07
N THR A 46 -11.89 18.58 5.87
CA THR A 46 -11.10 18.58 7.11
C THR A 46 -9.70 18.00 6.92
N LEU A 47 -9.53 17.12 5.94
CA LEU A 47 -8.28 16.38 5.74
C LEU A 47 -7.39 16.97 4.64
N PHE A 48 -7.97 17.62 3.63
CA PHE A 48 -7.25 17.99 2.41
C PHE A 48 -7.30 19.49 2.13
N GLU A 49 -6.24 19.99 1.50
CA GLU A 49 -6.19 21.34 0.93
C GLU A 49 -6.94 21.36 -0.42
N THR A 50 -7.24 22.55 -0.94
CA THR A 50 -8.08 22.70 -2.16
C THR A 50 -7.54 21.90 -3.35
N GLU A 51 -6.24 21.91 -3.58
CA GLU A 51 -5.62 21.13 -4.67
C GLU A 51 -5.72 19.62 -4.43
N GLU A 52 -5.57 19.18 -3.18
CA GLU A 52 -5.72 17.79 -2.78
C GLU A 52 -7.16 17.32 -2.94
N GLN A 53 -8.14 18.18 -2.63
CA GLN A 53 -9.57 17.90 -2.84
C GLN A 53 -9.88 17.69 -4.31
N LEU A 54 -9.36 18.53 -5.20
CA LEU A 54 -9.51 18.35 -6.66
C LEU A 54 -8.86 17.03 -7.15
N ASN A 55 -7.73 16.65 -6.56
CA ASN A 55 -7.09 15.38 -6.88
C ASN A 55 -7.92 14.20 -6.39
N LEU A 56 -8.48 14.28 -5.19
CA LEU A 56 -9.37 13.27 -4.62
C LEU A 56 -10.63 13.08 -5.48
N GLU A 57 -11.24 14.14 -5.97
CA GLU A 57 -12.37 14.09 -6.89
C GLU A 57 -12.03 13.39 -8.20
N LYS A 58 -10.85 13.67 -8.79
CA LYS A 58 -10.37 12.96 -9.99
C LYS A 58 -10.21 11.46 -9.73
N ILE A 59 -9.64 11.09 -8.58
CA ILE A 59 -9.51 9.67 -8.17
C ILE A 59 -10.89 9.04 -8.01
N PHE A 60 -11.85 9.74 -7.41
CA PHE A 60 -13.22 9.26 -7.27
C PHE A 60 -13.88 9.02 -8.63
N LEU A 61 -13.76 9.94 -9.58
CA LEU A 61 -14.30 9.76 -10.94
C LEU A 61 -13.62 8.60 -11.68
N TRP A 62 -12.30 8.46 -11.55
CA TRP A 62 -11.56 7.35 -12.10
C TRP A 62 -11.99 6.01 -11.47
N SER A 63 -12.25 5.96 -10.18
CA SER A 63 -12.67 4.75 -9.47
C SER A 63 -13.95 4.11 -10.00
N LYS A 64 -14.78 4.87 -10.71
CA LYS A 64 -16.02 4.39 -11.35
C LYS A 64 -15.78 3.69 -12.69
N ARG A 65 -14.58 3.84 -13.27
CA ARG A 65 -14.24 3.33 -14.62
C ARG A 65 -13.16 2.26 -14.59
N THR A 66 -12.30 2.27 -13.58
CA THR A 66 -11.20 1.30 -13.48
C THR A 66 -11.73 -0.11 -13.26
N VAL A 67 -11.05 -1.09 -13.86
CA VAL A 67 -11.37 -2.53 -13.75
C VAL A 67 -10.55 -3.19 -12.64
N ASP A 68 -9.27 -2.82 -12.55
CA ASP A 68 -8.29 -3.42 -11.63
C ASP A 68 -7.96 -2.54 -10.42
N GLY A 69 -8.32 -1.26 -10.47
CA GLY A 69 -8.10 -0.32 -9.39
C GLY A 69 -6.64 -0.04 -9.08
N THR A 70 -5.74 -0.27 -10.05
CA THR A 70 -4.31 -0.06 -9.85
C THR A 70 -3.90 1.37 -10.16
N ARG A 71 -2.96 1.90 -9.36
CA ARG A 71 -2.40 3.25 -9.54
C ARG A 71 -1.84 3.47 -10.95
N SER A 72 -1.27 2.44 -11.57
CA SER A 72 -0.69 2.53 -12.91
C SER A 72 -1.71 2.73 -14.04
N ASP A 73 -2.99 2.47 -13.76
CA ASP A 73 -4.11 2.72 -14.68
C ASP A 73 -4.56 4.19 -14.68
N ILE A 74 -3.99 5.01 -13.81
CA ILE A 74 -4.32 6.43 -13.70
C ILE A 74 -3.49 7.23 -14.71
N ASN A 75 -4.16 8.06 -15.50
CA ASN A 75 -3.58 8.87 -16.59
C ASN A 75 -3.43 10.37 -16.23
N PHE A 76 -3.54 10.73 -14.97
CA PHE A 76 -3.34 12.09 -14.47
C PHE A 76 -2.35 12.12 -13.30
N ALA A 77 -1.83 13.31 -12.98
CA ALA A 77 -0.90 13.48 -11.86
C ALA A 77 -1.60 13.20 -10.51
N ILE A 78 -0.99 12.32 -9.73
CA ILE A 78 -1.50 11.91 -8.43
C ILE A 78 -0.73 12.66 -7.35
N ASN A 79 -1.45 13.25 -6.39
CA ASN A 79 -0.86 13.74 -5.16
C ASN A 79 -0.63 12.57 -4.20
N GLU A 80 0.61 12.40 -3.74
CA GLU A 80 1.01 11.25 -2.89
C GLU A 80 0.21 11.22 -1.57
N ASN A 81 -0.01 12.36 -0.91
CA ASN A 81 -0.77 12.42 0.33
C ASN A 81 -2.22 11.95 0.14
N VAL A 82 -2.81 12.32 -1.00
CA VAL A 82 -4.17 11.90 -1.35
C VAL A 82 -4.19 10.40 -1.63
N TRP A 83 -3.22 9.90 -2.41
CA TRP A 83 -3.15 8.47 -2.71
C TRP A 83 -2.95 7.63 -1.45
N ASP A 84 -2.05 8.00 -0.57
CA ASP A 84 -1.82 7.33 0.72
C ASP A 84 -3.07 7.27 1.60
N SER A 85 -3.96 8.24 1.45
CA SER A 85 -5.21 8.28 2.19
C SER A 85 -6.27 7.33 1.64
N VAL A 86 -6.21 6.95 0.36
CA VAL A 86 -7.23 6.16 -0.33
C VAL A 86 -6.74 4.77 -0.78
N CYS A 87 -5.44 4.53 -0.83
CA CYS A 87 -4.90 3.22 -1.22
C CYS A 87 -5.18 2.12 -0.17
N SER A 88 -5.05 0.87 -0.57
CA SER A 88 -5.16 -0.26 0.35
C SER A 88 -3.94 -0.33 1.27
N GLU A 89 -4.14 -0.52 2.56
CA GLU A 89 -3.10 -0.46 3.60
C GLU A 89 -3.12 -1.72 4.48
N ARG A 90 -1.91 -2.22 4.84
CA ARG A 90 -1.75 -3.36 5.75
C ARG A 90 -2.24 -2.97 7.16
N GLY A 91 -2.92 -3.88 7.85
CA GLY A 91 -3.44 -3.64 9.20
C GLY A 91 -4.79 -2.90 9.24
N ILE A 92 -5.08 -2.04 8.28
CA ILE A 92 -6.37 -1.33 8.18
C ILE A 92 -7.35 -2.11 7.29
N CYS A 93 -6.86 -2.58 6.14
CA CYS A 93 -7.65 -3.33 5.18
C CYS A 93 -7.65 -4.83 5.53
N THR A 94 -8.61 -5.24 6.32
CA THR A 94 -8.86 -6.64 6.69
C THR A 94 -10.23 -7.08 6.19
N ASN A 95 -10.47 -8.39 6.06
CA ASN A 95 -11.78 -8.91 5.68
C ASN A 95 -12.88 -8.43 6.66
N LYS A 96 -12.56 -8.34 7.95
CA LYS A 96 -13.48 -7.79 8.97
C LYS A 96 -13.80 -6.32 8.72
N SER A 97 -12.78 -5.50 8.43
CA SER A 97 -12.97 -4.06 8.19
C SER A 97 -13.72 -3.76 6.90
N CYS A 98 -13.69 -4.67 5.91
CA CYS A 98 -14.39 -4.55 4.63
C CYS A 98 -15.79 -5.19 4.64
N GLY A 99 -16.23 -5.77 5.76
CA GLY A 99 -17.55 -6.41 5.88
C GLY A 99 -17.65 -7.76 5.16
N GLY A 100 -16.51 -8.42 4.88
CA GLY A 100 -16.48 -9.74 4.23
C GLY A 100 -16.78 -9.73 2.72
N ASP A 101 -17.06 -8.56 2.14
CA ASP A 101 -17.33 -8.42 0.70
C ASP A 101 -16.01 -8.20 -0.07
N ASP A 102 -15.32 -9.31 -0.33
CA ASP A 102 -14.07 -9.30 -1.11
C ASP A 102 -14.27 -8.86 -2.56
N THR A 103 -15.51 -8.86 -3.06
CA THR A 103 -15.81 -8.52 -4.46
C THR A 103 -15.56 -7.04 -4.76
N LYS A 104 -15.63 -6.17 -3.75
CA LYS A 104 -15.41 -4.73 -3.87
C LYS A 104 -13.94 -4.32 -3.65
N CYS A 105 -13.09 -5.23 -3.18
CA CYS A 105 -11.69 -4.92 -2.90
C CYS A 105 -10.81 -5.30 -4.09
N PHE A 106 -10.24 -4.33 -4.79
CA PHE A 106 -9.36 -4.57 -5.93
C PHE A 106 -8.15 -5.45 -5.59
N TYR A 107 -7.53 -5.22 -4.43
CA TYR A 107 -6.40 -6.04 -4.00
C TYR A 107 -6.80 -7.49 -3.73
N GLN A 108 -7.93 -7.75 -3.05
CA GLN A 108 -8.39 -9.11 -2.80
C GLN A 108 -8.82 -9.81 -4.09
N LYS A 109 -9.45 -9.07 -5.02
CA LYS A 109 -9.76 -9.58 -6.35
C LYS A 109 -8.49 -10.03 -7.07
N ALA A 110 -7.45 -9.17 -7.11
CA ALA A 110 -6.16 -9.50 -7.71
C ALA A 110 -5.53 -10.74 -7.04
N LYS A 111 -5.58 -10.86 -5.70
CA LYS A 111 -5.11 -12.04 -4.99
C LYS A 111 -5.84 -13.33 -5.40
N LYS A 112 -7.17 -13.29 -5.47
CA LYS A 112 -7.96 -14.46 -5.87
C LYS A 112 -7.62 -14.95 -7.27
N GLU A 113 -7.33 -14.03 -8.19
CA GLU A 113 -6.95 -14.36 -9.57
C GLU A 113 -5.58 -15.07 -9.67
N LEU A 114 -4.75 -15.01 -8.62
CA LEU A 114 -3.46 -15.72 -8.60
C LEU A 114 -3.59 -17.22 -8.40
N VAL A 115 -4.64 -17.66 -7.70
CA VAL A 115 -4.85 -19.08 -7.35
C VAL A 115 -4.89 -19.97 -8.60
N ASP A 116 -5.46 -19.44 -9.68
CA ASP A 116 -5.60 -20.16 -10.96
C ASP A 116 -4.48 -19.81 -11.96
N SER A 117 -3.37 -19.22 -11.50
CA SER A 117 -2.28 -18.77 -12.37
C SER A 117 -1.10 -19.74 -12.33
N ASP A 118 -0.54 -20.06 -13.49
CA ASP A 118 0.66 -20.89 -13.62
C ASP A 118 1.94 -20.06 -13.40
N ILE A 119 1.90 -18.77 -13.70
CA ILE A 119 3.02 -17.84 -13.52
C ILE A 119 2.53 -16.61 -12.75
N ILE A 120 3.21 -16.30 -11.66
CA ILE A 120 2.94 -15.10 -10.86
C ILE A 120 4.17 -14.19 -10.96
N VAL A 121 3.95 -12.98 -11.44
CA VAL A 121 4.98 -11.93 -11.51
C VAL A 121 4.81 -11.00 -10.32
N VAL A 122 5.87 -10.82 -9.54
CA VAL A 122 5.91 -9.91 -8.39
C VAL A 122 7.24 -9.16 -8.36
N ASN A 123 7.33 -8.03 -7.66
CA ASN A 123 8.63 -7.43 -7.37
C ASN A 123 9.27 -8.06 -6.11
N HIS A 124 10.56 -7.87 -5.93
CA HIS A 124 11.31 -8.44 -4.81
C HIS A 124 10.74 -8.01 -3.44
N HIS A 125 10.35 -6.75 -3.27
CA HIS A 125 9.75 -6.27 -2.02
C HIS A 125 8.45 -7.00 -1.70
N LEU A 126 7.59 -7.21 -2.69
CA LEU A 126 6.35 -7.94 -2.49
C LEU A 126 6.61 -9.43 -2.22
N PHE A 127 7.58 -10.01 -2.93
CA PHE A 127 8.00 -11.40 -2.70
C PHE A 127 8.38 -11.61 -1.22
N PHE A 128 9.30 -10.81 -0.68
CA PHE A 128 9.70 -10.92 0.73
C PHE A 128 8.57 -10.59 1.70
N THR A 129 7.71 -9.62 1.40
CA THR A 129 6.52 -9.35 2.21
C THR A 129 5.56 -10.54 2.29
N LEU A 130 5.41 -11.28 1.20
CA LEU A 130 4.55 -12.46 1.14
C LEU A 130 5.24 -13.67 1.80
N PHE A 131 6.55 -13.77 1.70
CA PHE A 131 7.36 -14.81 2.30
C PHE A 131 7.39 -14.69 3.83
N ASP A 132 7.54 -13.47 4.35
CA ASP A 132 7.57 -13.16 5.78
C ASP A 132 6.19 -13.36 6.45
N GLY A 133 5.09 -13.20 5.68
CA GLY A 133 3.72 -13.46 6.12
C GLY A 133 3.37 -14.94 6.34
N VAL A 134 4.32 -15.86 6.13
CA VAL A 134 4.13 -17.30 6.41
C VAL A 134 3.98 -17.58 7.91
N SER A 135 4.35 -16.64 8.79
CA SER A 135 4.31 -16.87 10.24
C SER A 135 2.98 -16.55 10.92
N ASP A 136 2.15 -15.61 10.42
CA ASP A 136 0.95 -15.17 11.17
C ASP A 136 -0.36 -15.07 10.35
N ASP A 137 -0.31 -14.86 9.05
CA ASP A 137 -1.48 -14.87 8.20
C ASP A 137 -1.39 -16.05 7.22
N LYS A 138 -2.37 -16.96 7.25
CA LYS A 138 -2.54 -18.12 6.34
C LYS A 138 -2.62 -17.78 4.84
N ASP A 139 -2.10 -16.63 4.45
CA ASP A 139 -2.16 -16.03 3.13
C ASP A 139 -0.86 -16.23 2.30
N GLY A 140 -0.03 -17.20 2.64
CA GLY A 140 1.15 -17.54 1.85
C GLY A 140 0.76 -18.03 0.44
N PHE A 141 1.37 -17.43 -0.59
CA PHE A 141 1.19 -17.83 -1.99
C PHE A 141 2.21 -18.84 -2.48
N LEU A 142 3.24 -19.12 -1.69
CA LEU A 142 4.31 -20.03 -2.07
C LEU A 142 3.94 -21.44 -1.67
N TYR A 143 3.85 -22.31 -2.65
CA TYR A 143 3.64 -23.73 -2.46
C TYR A 143 4.97 -24.46 -2.39
N LYS A 144 5.01 -25.58 -1.68
CA LYS A 144 6.24 -26.35 -1.41
C LYS A 144 7.04 -26.77 -2.66
N ASN A 145 6.40 -26.80 -3.82
CA ASN A 145 6.99 -27.25 -5.09
C ASN A 145 7.09 -26.14 -6.13
N ASP A 146 6.94 -24.86 -5.74
CA ASP A 146 7.03 -23.75 -6.68
C ASP A 146 8.49 -23.47 -7.06
N PHE A 147 8.69 -23.05 -8.31
CA PHE A 147 9.96 -22.54 -8.79
C PHE A 147 9.97 -21.01 -8.67
N ILE A 148 11.08 -20.46 -8.19
CA ILE A 148 11.26 -19.02 -8.05
C ILE A 148 12.39 -18.60 -9.00
N ILE A 149 12.12 -17.61 -9.84
CA ILE A 149 13.09 -17.01 -10.73
C ILE A 149 13.29 -15.57 -10.33
N PHE A 150 14.48 -15.23 -9.85
CA PHE A 150 14.86 -13.85 -9.54
C PHE A 150 15.51 -13.20 -10.76
N ASP A 151 14.89 -12.16 -11.28
CA ASP A 151 15.49 -11.21 -12.21
C ASP A 151 16.26 -10.15 -11.42
N GLU A 152 17.33 -9.56 -11.98
CA GLU A 152 18.18 -8.59 -11.28
C GLU A 152 18.64 -9.09 -9.90
N ALA A 153 19.13 -10.34 -9.85
CA ALA A 153 19.45 -11.04 -8.61
C ALA A 153 20.43 -10.28 -7.68
N HIS A 154 21.21 -9.34 -8.22
CA HIS A 154 22.11 -8.49 -7.44
C HIS A 154 21.39 -7.57 -6.44
N THR A 155 20.09 -7.32 -6.61
CA THR A 155 19.27 -6.50 -5.69
C THR A 155 18.62 -7.32 -4.58
N VAL A 156 18.58 -8.64 -4.70
CA VAL A 156 17.83 -9.55 -3.81
C VAL A 156 18.30 -9.41 -2.37
N GLU A 157 19.61 -9.40 -2.13
CA GLU A 157 20.19 -9.31 -0.78
C GLU A 157 19.80 -8.01 -0.09
N SER A 158 19.93 -6.87 -0.77
CA SER A 158 19.57 -5.57 -0.19
C SER A 158 18.09 -5.46 0.13
N VAL A 159 17.23 -5.95 -0.76
CA VAL A 159 15.78 -5.95 -0.55
C VAL A 159 15.38 -6.90 0.57
N ALA A 160 15.98 -8.09 0.65
CA ALA A 160 15.75 -9.03 1.75
C ALA A 160 16.12 -8.41 3.10
N THR A 161 17.28 -7.78 3.18
CA THR A 161 17.75 -7.09 4.39
C THR A 161 16.78 -5.99 4.82
N ASP A 162 16.24 -5.22 3.88
CA ASP A 162 15.25 -4.17 4.14
C ASP A 162 13.93 -4.70 4.72
N HIS A 163 13.59 -5.95 4.41
CA HIS A 163 12.40 -6.62 4.93
C HIS A 163 12.59 -7.31 6.28
N ILE A 164 13.76 -7.89 6.50
CA ILE A 164 14.08 -8.64 7.73
C ILE A 164 14.37 -7.67 8.89
N ALA A 165 15.02 -6.55 8.62
CA ALA A 165 15.39 -5.58 9.65
C ALA A 165 14.23 -4.59 9.93
N PRO A 166 13.68 -4.56 11.17
CA PRO A 166 12.71 -3.53 11.52
C PRO A 166 13.36 -2.15 11.45
N ARG A 167 12.80 -1.26 10.66
CA ARG A 167 13.28 0.12 10.54
C ARG A 167 12.37 1.07 11.28
N VAL A 168 12.95 1.84 12.18
CA VAL A 168 12.30 2.96 12.84
C VAL A 168 13.12 4.22 12.57
N SER A 169 12.49 5.25 12.03
CA SER A 169 13.14 6.53 11.80
C SER A 169 12.39 7.66 12.48
N ARG A 170 13.13 8.72 12.82
CA ARG A 170 12.56 9.94 13.37
C ARG A 170 11.44 10.49 12.50
N GLU A 171 11.66 10.54 11.21
CA GLU A 171 10.70 11.13 10.26
C GLU A 171 9.45 10.26 10.10
N MET A 172 9.59 8.95 10.16
CA MET A 172 8.45 8.02 10.13
C MET A 172 7.53 8.23 11.34
N LEU A 173 8.10 8.26 12.56
CA LEU A 173 7.31 8.51 13.78
C LEU A 173 6.66 9.90 13.73
N LYS A 174 7.41 10.94 13.36
CA LYS A 174 6.90 12.30 13.19
C LYS A 174 5.73 12.35 12.20
N TYR A 175 5.85 11.70 11.05
CA TYR A 175 4.79 11.64 10.05
C TYR A 175 3.49 11.05 10.63
N HIS A 176 3.57 9.92 11.30
CA HIS A 176 2.40 9.28 11.89
C HIS A 176 1.77 10.12 13.01
N LEU A 177 2.56 10.73 13.87
CA LEU A 177 2.07 11.60 14.93
C LEU A 177 1.37 12.85 14.37
N LEU A 178 1.96 13.49 13.34
CA LEU A 178 1.35 14.65 12.67
C LEU A 178 0.08 14.30 11.89
N LYS A 179 -0.05 13.06 11.41
CA LYS A 179 -1.29 12.57 10.79
C LYS A 179 -2.42 12.40 11.81
N LEU A 180 -2.08 12.07 13.06
CA LEU A 180 -3.06 12.03 14.15
C LEU A 180 -3.48 13.45 14.57
N TYR A 181 -2.52 14.34 14.80
CA TYR A 181 -2.77 15.74 15.17
C TYR A 181 -1.63 16.64 14.71
N ASN A 182 -1.95 17.68 13.96
CA ASN A 182 -1.02 18.72 13.54
C ASN A 182 -1.56 20.08 13.99
N GLN A 183 -0.99 20.60 15.08
CA GLN A 183 -1.39 21.88 15.67
C GLN A 183 -1.20 23.05 14.72
N GLN A 184 -0.07 23.08 13.98
CA GLN A 184 0.27 24.18 13.07
C GLN A 184 -0.70 24.30 11.90
N LYS A 185 -1.05 23.16 11.29
CA LYS A 185 -1.97 23.10 10.16
C LYS A 185 -3.44 22.97 10.58
N LYS A 186 -3.73 22.80 11.87
CA LYS A 186 -5.07 22.49 12.40
C LYS A 186 -5.73 21.34 11.63
N LYS A 187 -4.98 20.25 11.40
CA LYS A 187 -5.39 19.07 10.65
C LYS A 187 -5.04 17.79 11.40
N GLY A 188 -5.78 16.72 11.14
CA GLY A 188 -5.53 15.39 11.71
C GLY A 188 -6.80 14.68 12.16
N PHE A 189 -6.70 13.36 12.35
CA PHE A 189 -7.85 12.52 12.74
C PHE A 189 -8.45 12.89 14.09
N LEU A 190 -7.68 13.48 15.01
CA LEU A 190 -8.12 13.80 16.36
C LEU A 190 -8.79 15.19 16.47
N LEU A 191 -8.87 15.95 15.40
CA LEU A 191 -9.62 17.22 15.41
C LEU A 191 -11.12 17.02 15.65
N THR A 192 -11.64 15.86 15.24
CA THR A 192 -13.05 15.49 15.45
C THR A 192 -13.33 14.97 16.86
N LEU A 193 -12.27 14.67 17.63
CA LEU A 193 -12.36 14.18 19.00
C LEU A 193 -11.95 15.30 19.97
N PRO A 194 -12.86 15.83 20.80
CA PRO A 194 -12.58 16.93 21.72
C PRO A 194 -11.80 16.44 22.95
N SER A 195 -10.54 16.05 22.77
CA SER A 195 -9.67 15.60 23.85
C SER A 195 -8.35 16.34 23.85
N LEU A 196 -8.29 17.46 24.60
CA LEU A 196 -7.07 18.21 24.86
C LEU A 196 -5.94 17.33 25.41
N HIS A 197 -6.29 16.36 26.23
CA HIS A 197 -5.30 15.44 26.81
C HIS A 197 -4.56 14.62 25.74
N ILE A 198 -5.25 14.11 24.74
CA ILE A 198 -4.63 13.34 23.63
C ILE A 198 -3.75 14.25 22.77
N GLN A 199 -4.16 15.49 22.53
CA GLN A 199 -3.37 16.47 21.79
C GLN A 199 -2.04 16.75 22.49
N MET A 200 -2.07 16.98 23.83
CA MET A 200 -0.85 17.16 24.63
C MET A 200 0.07 15.94 24.62
N ILE A 201 -0.49 14.73 24.62
CA ILE A 201 0.31 13.50 24.50
C ILE A 201 1.05 13.46 23.17
N ILE A 202 0.41 13.83 22.05
CA ILE A 202 1.06 13.82 20.74
C ILE A 202 2.17 14.87 20.67
N GLU A 203 1.98 16.05 21.21
CA GLU A 203 3.02 17.07 21.28
C GLU A 203 4.23 16.59 22.09
N ASN A 204 4.00 15.99 23.24
CA ASN A 204 5.06 15.39 24.07
C ASN A 204 5.78 14.25 23.32
N LEU A 205 5.05 13.38 22.61
CA LEU A 205 5.65 12.31 21.80
C LEU A 205 6.50 12.84 20.65
N LEU A 206 6.11 13.96 20.04
CA LEU A 206 6.92 14.61 19.01
C LEU A 206 8.25 15.14 19.57
N GLU A 207 8.24 15.68 20.78
CA GLU A 207 9.44 16.16 21.45
C GLU A 207 10.35 15.00 21.88
N LEU A 208 9.80 13.99 22.52
CA LEU A 208 10.52 12.78 22.89
C LEU A 208 11.14 12.06 21.69
N ASN A 209 10.42 12.00 20.56
CA ASN A 209 10.96 11.46 19.31
C ASN A 209 12.20 12.25 18.86
N ARG A 210 12.15 13.58 18.92
CA ARG A 210 13.30 14.43 18.58
C ARG A 210 14.50 14.18 19.47
N GLU A 211 14.28 14.15 20.79
CA GLU A 211 15.34 13.92 21.76
C GLU A 211 15.97 12.53 21.63
N PHE A 212 15.15 11.50 21.47
CA PHE A 212 15.61 10.12 21.34
C PHE A 212 16.58 9.95 20.17
N PHE A 213 16.20 10.41 18.96
CA PHE A 213 17.06 10.31 17.80
C PHE A 213 18.25 11.27 17.82
N PHE A 214 18.17 12.38 18.54
CA PHE A 214 19.30 13.25 18.79
C PHE A 214 20.37 12.54 19.64
N ARG A 215 19.96 11.94 20.76
CA ARG A 215 20.88 11.17 21.65
C ARG A 215 21.48 9.95 20.94
N LEU A 216 20.74 9.28 20.07
CA LEU A 216 21.28 8.14 19.30
C LEU A 216 22.38 8.56 18.30
N ARG A 217 22.33 9.79 17.79
CA ARG A 217 23.34 10.27 16.85
C ARG A 217 24.64 10.72 17.54
N ASP A 218 24.53 11.16 18.78
CA ASP A 218 25.65 11.72 19.53
C ASP A 218 26.41 10.63 20.35
N ASN A 219 25.99 9.37 20.26
CA ASN A 219 26.69 8.18 20.75
C ASN A 219 27.27 7.37 19.58
#